data_c35f81a067a45e9d248fa24694e86302
#
_entry.id   c35f81a067a45e9d248fa24694e86302
#
_cell.length_a   1.000
_cell.length_b   1.000
_cell.length_c   1.000
_cell.angle_alpha   90.00
_cell.angle_beta   90.00
_cell.angle_gamma   90.00
#
_symmetry.space_group_name_H-M   'P 1'
#
loop_
_entity.id
_entity.type
_entity.pdbx_description
1 polymer ?
#
loop_
_entity_poly.entity_id
_entity_poly.type
_entity_poly.pdbx_seq_one_letter_code
_entity_poly.pdbx_strand_id
1 'polypeptide(L)'
;MTRLPLRLRLTLVFALAMALVLAGAGWLVYAHVASDLKGSLDQQLRSRAQDVSALVRRDGSLQSTGGGLVERGESFAELLTANGTVVDATDPIGHVSLLARANLARASTHTLFVDRESVPGLNENARMLALPVKRGQRRFVLVVGTTKENNAETLQSVLNAFLIGGPLALVLASLAGYVLAGAALRPIEAMRRRAADISASSLDDRLPVPSTQDEVSRLGETLNEMLTRIADGLERERRFVADASHELRTPLALLKTELELALRRARSREELEAAIRAAAQDTERLSRIADDLLLLARAEQGRVPLRREPVDVADVLEAVAERFRPRAELEGRSVSVDPGDPLVVSADRLLLEQALDNLVDNAFHHGAGEVTLSAERRNGSAELHVLDRGNGFPPGFLHHAFEPFSRSQKAEADGSGLGLAIVQTIAAAHEGTARAANAERGGADVWITLALDGSARVP
;
A
#
# COMPACT_ATOMS: atom_id res chain seq x y z
N MET A 1 12.64 -21.65 2.62
CA MET A 1 11.96 -21.00 1.47
C MET A 1 12.18 -19.49 1.33
N THR A 2 12.86 -18.81 2.25
CA THR A 2 13.00 -17.35 2.32
C THR A 2 14.05 -16.73 1.37
N ARG A 3 14.84 -17.50 0.65
CA ARG A 3 15.92 -17.00 -0.23
C ARG A 3 15.63 -17.07 -1.74
N LEU A 4 14.45 -17.58 -2.15
CA LEU A 4 14.12 -17.68 -3.56
C LEU A 4 13.53 -16.36 -4.08
N PRO A 5 13.89 -15.92 -5.32
CA PRO A 5 13.29 -14.75 -5.97
C PRO A 5 11.76 -14.84 -6.01
N LEU A 6 11.08 -13.70 -5.88
CA LEU A 6 9.61 -13.62 -5.87
C LEU A 6 8.98 -14.31 -7.10
N ARG A 7 9.60 -14.14 -8.27
CA ARG A 7 9.16 -14.79 -9.53
C ARG A 7 9.09 -16.31 -9.38
N LEU A 8 10.15 -16.92 -8.82
CA LEU A 8 10.23 -18.35 -8.67
C LEU A 8 9.22 -18.89 -7.66
N ARG A 9 8.96 -18.14 -6.57
CA ARG A 9 7.92 -18.52 -5.59
C ARG A 9 6.53 -18.51 -6.21
N LEU A 10 6.19 -17.45 -6.94
CA LEU A 10 4.91 -17.33 -7.63
C LEU A 10 4.72 -18.47 -8.63
N THR A 11 5.77 -18.76 -9.44
CA THR A 11 5.72 -19.86 -10.42
C THR A 11 5.55 -21.22 -9.75
N LEU A 12 6.25 -21.49 -8.63
CA LEU A 12 6.11 -22.74 -7.89
C LEU A 12 4.72 -22.92 -7.28
N VAL A 13 4.17 -21.87 -6.68
CA VAL A 13 2.80 -21.91 -6.13
C VAL A 13 1.79 -22.15 -7.25
N PHE A 14 1.94 -21.45 -8.37
CA PHE A 14 1.10 -21.64 -9.55
C PHE A 14 1.22 -23.04 -10.12
N ALA A 15 2.44 -23.57 -10.27
CA ALA A 15 2.69 -24.92 -10.76
C ALA A 15 2.06 -25.97 -9.84
N LEU A 16 2.17 -25.82 -8.52
CA LEU A 16 1.55 -26.73 -7.55
C LEU A 16 0.01 -26.68 -7.65
N ALA A 17 -0.56 -25.50 -7.71
CA ALA A 17 -2.01 -25.33 -7.86
C ALA A 17 -2.51 -25.96 -9.17
N MET A 18 -1.81 -25.72 -10.29
CA MET A 18 -2.13 -26.29 -11.59
C MET A 18 -2.00 -27.80 -11.59
N ALA A 19 -0.96 -28.36 -10.94
CA ALA A 19 -0.78 -29.82 -10.82
C ALA A 19 -1.94 -30.46 -10.06
N LEU A 20 -2.42 -29.85 -8.98
CA LEU A 20 -3.58 -30.32 -8.22
C LEU A 20 -4.87 -30.28 -9.08
N VAL A 21 -5.07 -29.22 -9.83
CA VAL A 21 -6.22 -29.08 -10.74
C VAL A 21 -6.19 -30.15 -11.84
N LEU A 22 -5.02 -30.33 -12.49
CA LEU A 22 -4.87 -31.36 -13.54
C LEU A 22 -5.04 -32.77 -13.00
N ALA A 23 -4.49 -33.06 -11.81
CA ALA A 23 -4.67 -34.36 -11.17
C ALA A 23 -6.15 -34.61 -10.80
N GLY A 24 -6.84 -33.62 -10.24
CA GLY A 24 -8.26 -33.68 -9.91
C GLY A 24 -9.15 -33.88 -11.16
N ALA A 25 -8.87 -33.10 -12.22
CA ALA A 25 -9.58 -33.23 -13.50
C ALA A 25 -9.33 -34.62 -14.15
N GLY A 26 -8.09 -35.08 -14.16
CA GLY A 26 -7.73 -36.40 -14.69
C GLY A 26 -8.42 -37.54 -13.92
N TRP A 27 -8.43 -37.46 -12.59
CA TRP A 27 -9.14 -38.41 -11.75
C TRP A 27 -10.66 -38.43 -12.04
N LEU A 28 -11.27 -37.24 -12.16
CA LEU A 28 -12.70 -37.10 -12.41
C LEU A 28 -13.08 -37.68 -13.79
N VAL A 29 -12.29 -37.34 -14.84
CA VAL A 29 -12.51 -37.87 -16.18
C VAL A 29 -12.34 -39.40 -16.20
N TYR A 30 -11.28 -39.92 -15.56
CA TYR A 30 -11.05 -41.35 -15.46
C TYR A 30 -12.20 -42.08 -14.76
N ALA A 31 -12.65 -41.55 -13.61
CA ALA A 31 -13.77 -42.13 -12.85
C ALA A 31 -15.08 -42.10 -13.63
N HIS A 32 -15.34 -41.00 -14.36
CA HIS A 32 -16.54 -40.87 -15.19
C HIS A 32 -16.53 -41.85 -16.35
N VAL A 33 -15.44 -41.92 -17.11
CA VAL A 33 -15.28 -42.84 -18.23
C VAL A 33 -15.39 -44.30 -17.75
N ALA A 34 -14.75 -44.64 -16.61
CA ALA A 34 -14.84 -46.00 -16.04
C ALA A 34 -16.27 -46.36 -15.64
N SER A 35 -17.04 -45.41 -15.09
CA SER A 35 -18.46 -45.61 -14.75
C SER A 35 -19.34 -45.78 -15.98
N ASP A 36 -19.13 -44.97 -17.03
CA ASP A 36 -19.92 -45.00 -18.24
C ASP A 36 -19.66 -46.31 -19.05
N LEU A 37 -18.40 -46.71 -19.13
CA LEU A 37 -18.03 -47.98 -19.79
C LEU A 37 -18.65 -49.17 -19.06
N LYS A 38 -18.70 -49.17 -17.73
CA LYS A 38 -19.36 -50.23 -16.96
C LYS A 38 -20.87 -50.23 -17.16
N GLY A 39 -21.49 -49.05 -17.19
CA GLY A 39 -22.94 -48.91 -17.46
C GLY A 39 -23.32 -49.37 -18.86
N SER A 40 -22.54 -48.98 -19.86
CA SER A 40 -22.72 -49.41 -21.24
C SER A 40 -22.60 -50.95 -21.41
N LEU A 41 -21.59 -51.57 -20.75
CA LEU A 41 -21.38 -53.00 -20.75
C LEU A 41 -22.59 -53.74 -20.13
N ASP A 42 -23.10 -53.23 -19.00
CA ASP A 42 -24.27 -53.81 -18.34
C ASP A 42 -25.52 -53.73 -19.22
N GLN A 43 -25.71 -52.62 -19.94
CA GLN A 43 -26.81 -52.46 -20.88
C GLN A 43 -26.68 -53.39 -22.11
N GLN A 44 -25.50 -53.54 -22.65
CA GLN A 44 -25.19 -54.46 -23.74
C GLN A 44 -25.48 -55.93 -23.35
N LEU A 45 -25.03 -56.33 -22.14
CA LEU A 45 -25.30 -57.69 -21.63
C LEU A 45 -26.81 -57.93 -21.45
N ARG A 46 -27.58 -56.94 -20.97
CA ARG A 46 -29.05 -57.09 -20.85
C ARG A 46 -29.74 -57.26 -22.21
N SER A 47 -29.36 -56.40 -23.20
CA SER A 47 -29.92 -56.51 -24.54
C SER A 47 -29.62 -57.89 -25.15
N ARG A 48 -28.36 -58.29 -25.12
CA ARG A 48 -27.92 -59.62 -25.64
C ARG A 48 -28.59 -60.80 -24.92
N ALA A 49 -28.74 -60.68 -23.58
CA ALA A 49 -29.41 -61.75 -22.81
C ALA A 49 -30.89 -61.83 -23.17
N GLN A 50 -31.57 -60.71 -23.52
CA GLN A 50 -32.94 -60.82 -24.07
C GLN A 50 -33.01 -61.54 -25.41
N ASP A 51 -32.13 -61.21 -26.37
CA ASP A 51 -32.10 -61.80 -27.67
C ASP A 51 -31.79 -63.31 -27.61
N VAL A 52 -30.75 -63.67 -26.83
CA VAL A 52 -30.38 -65.11 -26.68
C VAL A 52 -31.47 -65.87 -25.89
N SER A 53 -32.12 -65.24 -24.90
CA SER A 53 -33.23 -65.89 -24.16
C SER A 53 -34.45 -66.15 -25.03
N ALA A 54 -34.75 -65.33 -26.04
CA ALA A 54 -35.79 -65.48 -26.97
C ALA A 54 -35.49 -66.73 -27.94
N LEU A 55 -34.24 -66.91 -28.29
CA LEU A 55 -33.74 -68.05 -29.07
C LEU A 55 -33.87 -69.37 -28.30
N VAL A 56 -33.38 -69.41 -27.07
CA VAL A 56 -33.45 -70.59 -26.18
C VAL A 56 -34.90 -71.01 -25.96
N ARG A 57 -35.86 -70.12 -25.88
CA ARG A 57 -37.29 -70.39 -25.73
C ARG A 57 -37.91 -71.10 -26.99
N ARG A 58 -37.33 -70.86 -28.21
CA ARG A 58 -37.76 -71.39 -29.47
C ARG A 58 -37.07 -72.71 -29.83
N ASP A 59 -36.38 -73.34 -28.86
CA ASP A 59 -35.60 -74.55 -29.04
C ASP A 59 -34.40 -74.41 -30.03
N GLY A 60 -33.88 -73.15 -30.21
CA GLY A 60 -32.69 -72.91 -31.02
C GLY A 60 -31.44 -73.29 -30.23
N SER A 61 -30.41 -73.80 -30.96
CA SER A 61 -29.08 -74.07 -30.41
C SER A 61 -28.24 -72.82 -30.38
N LEU A 62 -27.45 -72.57 -29.27
CA LEU A 62 -26.50 -71.52 -29.16
C LEU A 62 -25.38 -71.59 -30.20
N GLN A 63 -25.02 -72.82 -30.64
CA GLN A 63 -24.02 -73.05 -31.66
C GLN A 63 -24.47 -72.64 -33.07
N SER A 64 -25.80 -72.69 -33.36
CA SER A 64 -26.32 -72.28 -34.67
C SER A 64 -26.38 -70.77 -34.85
N THR A 65 -26.14 -70.00 -33.79
CA THR A 65 -26.17 -68.50 -33.74
C THR A 65 -24.84 -67.88 -34.11
N GLY A 66 -23.85 -68.62 -34.53
CA GLY A 66 -22.45 -68.17 -34.79
C GLY A 66 -22.24 -67.16 -35.89
N GLY A 67 -23.30 -66.48 -36.37
CA GLY A 67 -23.17 -65.48 -37.44
C GLY A 67 -23.74 -64.10 -37.20
N GLY A 68 -24.48 -63.86 -36.10
CA GLY A 68 -25.17 -62.55 -35.98
C GLY A 68 -25.46 -62.02 -34.55
N LEU A 69 -25.54 -62.94 -33.58
CA LEU A 69 -25.92 -62.53 -32.20
C LEU A 69 -24.76 -62.54 -31.16
N VAL A 70 -23.67 -63.23 -31.53
CA VAL A 70 -22.46 -63.35 -30.69
C VAL A 70 -21.23 -63.07 -31.54
N GLU A 71 -20.57 -61.98 -31.38
CA GLU A 71 -19.29 -61.66 -32.00
C GLU A 71 -18.24 -62.69 -31.57
N ARG A 72 -17.58 -63.38 -32.57
CA ARG A 72 -16.57 -64.38 -32.29
C ARG A 72 -15.39 -63.79 -31.55
N GLY A 73 -15.08 -64.27 -30.35
CA GLY A 73 -13.94 -63.89 -29.55
C GLY A 73 -14.19 -62.82 -28.46
N GLU A 74 -15.29 -62.04 -28.53
CA GLU A 74 -15.55 -60.99 -27.52
C GLU A 74 -16.77 -61.28 -26.63
N SER A 75 -17.68 -62.13 -27.11
CA SER A 75 -18.91 -62.39 -26.36
C SER A 75 -19.19 -63.89 -26.40
N PHE A 76 -19.83 -64.43 -25.40
CA PHE A 76 -20.14 -65.78 -25.21
C PHE A 76 -21.50 -66.01 -24.52
N ALA A 77 -22.09 -67.17 -24.70
CA ALA A 77 -23.28 -67.57 -23.98
C ALA A 77 -23.21 -69.07 -23.61
N GLU A 78 -23.78 -69.41 -22.45
CA GLU A 78 -23.82 -70.74 -21.87
C GLU A 78 -25.20 -71.03 -21.31
N LEU A 79 -25.75 -72.21 -21.57
CA LEU A 79 -27.02 -72.64 -21.01
C LEU A 79 -26.77 -73.77 -19.99
N LEU A 80 -27.14 -73.57 -18.75
CA LEU A 80 -26.91 -74.45 -17.62
C LEU A 80 -28.21 -75.08 -17.12
N THR A 81 -28.15 -76.30 -16.70
CA THR A 81 -29.19 -76.93 -15.88
C THR A 81 -29.16 -76.34 -14.45
N ALA A 82 -30.21 -76.57 -13.65
CA ALA A 82 -30.24 -76.20 -12.23
C ALA A 82 -29.09 -76.82 -11.41
N ASN A 83 -28.53 -77.94 -11.91
CA ASN A 83 -27.39 -78.67 -11.26
C ASN A 83 -26.01 -78.16 -11.72
N GLY A 84 -25.95 -77.24 -12.68
CA GLY A 84 -24.71 -76.68 -13.20
C GLY A 84 -24.08 -77.48 -14.38
N THR A 85 -24.78 -78.48 -14.98
CA THR A 85 -24.33 -79.10 -16.17
C THR A 85 -24.59 -78.22 -17.40
N VAL A 86 -23.60 -78.03 -18.23
CA VAL A 86 -23.70 -77.36 -19.50
C VAL A 86 -24.54 -78.09 -20.48
N VAL A 87 -25.61 -77.54 -21.00
CA VAL A 87 -26.52 -78.05 -21.96
C VAL A 87 -26.12 -77.60 -23.36
N ASP A 88 -25.75 -76.37 -23.50
CA ASP A 88 -25.34 -75.77 -24.77
C ASP A 88 -24.42 -74.57 -24.45
N ALA A 89 -23.43 -74.31 -25.29
CA ALA A 89 -22.49 -73.22 -25.14
C ALA A 89 -21.95 -72.74 -26.47
N THR A 90 -21.62 -71.45 -26.57
CA THR A 90 -20.91 -70.88 -27.73
C THR A 90 -19.43 -71.24 -27.71
N ASP A 91 -18.80 -71.44 -28.87
CA ASP A 91 -17.33 -71.49 -28.97
C ASP A 91 -16.75 -70.18 -28.57
N PRO A 92 -15.63 -70.10 -27.87
CA PRO A 92 -14.63 -71.15 -27.52
C PRO A 92 -14.73 -71.71 -26.08
N ILE A 93 -15.83 -71.45 -25.33
CA ILE A 93 -15.90 -71.72 -23.86
C ILE A 93 -15.87 -73.21 -23.51
N GLY A 94 -16.28 -74.07 -24.43
CA GLY A 94 -16.32 -75.50 -24.15
C GLY A 94 -17.46 -75.91 -23.19
N HIS A 95 -17.33 -77.08 -22.54
CA HIS A 95 -18.36 -77.67 -21.67
C HIS A 95 -18.08 -77.46 -20.13
N VAL A 96 -17.36 -76.43 -19.79
CA VAL A 96 -17.04 -76.16 -18.36
C VAL A 96 -17.89 -74.97 -17.83
N SER A 97 -18.70 -75.23 -16.80
CA SER A 97 -19.56 -74.22 -16.23
C SER A 97 -18.78 -72.97 -15.76
N LEU A 98 -19.21 -71.84 -16.24
CA LEU A 98 -18.61 -70.50 -15.89
C LEU A 98 -19.11 -69.98 -14.54
N LEU A 99 -20.21 -70.48 -14.02
CA LEU A 99 -20.76 -70.05 -12.78
C LEU A 99 -20.31 -70.91 -11.59
N ALA A 100 -19.84 -70.31 -10.51
CA ALA A 100 -19.66 -70.98 -9.25
C ALA A 100 -21.01 -71.43 -8.66
N ARG A 101 -21.04 -72.56 -7.93
CA ARG A 101 -22.28 -73.20 -7.43
C ARG A 101 -23.14 -72.19 -6.59
N ALA A 102 -22.50 -71.30 -5.83
CA ALA A 102 -23.20 -70.25 -5.05
C ALA A 102 -23.95 -69.25 -5.93
N ASN A 103 -23.35 -68.86 -7.07
CA ASN A 103 -23.94 -67.95 -8.03
C ASN A 103 -25.02 -68.61 -8.89
N LEU A 104 -24.83 -69.89 -9.21
CA LEU A 104 -25.82 -70.67 -9.96
C LEU A 104 -27.16 -70.79 -9.18
N ALA A 105 -27.09 -71.07 -7.87
CA ALA A 105 -28.28 -71.10 -7.02
C ALA A 105 -29.02 -69.76 -7.00
N ARG A 106 -28.32 -68.67 -6.93
CA ARG A 106 -28.92 -67.32 -6.97
C ARG A 106 -29.46 -66.93 -8.35
N ALA A 107 -28.72 -67.30 -9.44
CA ALA A 107 -29.10 -67.03 -10.81
C ALA A 107 -30.32 -67.86 -11.27
N SER A 108 -30.64 -68.98 -10.59
CA SER A 108 -31.82 -69.74 -10.87
C SER A 108 -33.15 -69.07 -10.52
N THR A 109 -33.09 -68.01 -9.64
CA THR A 109 -34.25 -67.26 -9.19
C THR A 109 -34.23 -65.80 -9.57
N HIS A 110 -33.01 -65.18 -9.62
CA HIS A 110 -32.85 -63.76 -9.90
C HIS A 110 -31.76 -63.53 -10.96
N THR A 111 -31.86 -62.40 -11.67
CA THR A 111 -30.81 -61.95 -12.58
C THR A 111 -29.59 -61.44 -11.78
N LEU A 112 -28.41 -61.92 -12.12
CA LEU A 112 -27.18 -61.63 -11.41
C LEU A 112 -26.05 -61.24 -12.38
N PHE A 113 -25.36 -60.11 -12.11
CA PHE A 113 -24.09 -59.79 -12.76
C PHE A 113 -22.93 -60.43 -12.00
N VAL A 114 -22.03 -61.05 -12.72
CA VAL A 114 -20.83 -61.71 -12.18
C VAL A 114 -19.61 -61.29 -12.97
N ASP A 115 -18.59 -60.85 -12.30
CA ASP A 115 -17.27 -60.62 -12.90
C ASP A 115 -16.39 -61.84 -12.72
N ARG A 116 -15.66 -62.22 -13.74
CA ARG A 116 -14.71 -63.33 -13.72
C ARG A 116 -13.37 -62.90 -14.29
N GLU A 117 -12.28 -63.20 -13.58
CA GLU A 117 -10.92 -62.79 -13.97
C GLU A 117 -10.32 -63.54 -15.14
N SER A 118 -10.83 -64.77 -15.45
CA SER A 118 -10.42 -65.49 -16.59
C SER A 118 -11.53 -66.45 -17.04
N VAL A 119 -11.88 -66.37 -18.32
CA VAL A 119 -12.83 -67.27 -18.94
C VAL A 119 -12.06 -68.34 -19.74
N PRO A 120 -12.27 -69.64 -19.42
CA PRO A 120 -11.62 -70.73 -20.19
C PRO A 120 -11.88 -70.58 -21.67
N GLY A 121 -10.81 -70.65 -22.48
CA GLY A 121 -10.89 -70.52 -23.95
C GLY A 121 -10.69 -69.09 -24.45
N LEU A 122 -10.87 -68.06 -23.63
CA LEU A 122 -10.60 -66.67 -23.99
C LEU A 122 -9.41 -66.11 -23.20
N ASN A 123 -9.12 -66.66 -22.02
CA ASN A 123 -8.07 -66.21 -21.07
C ASN A 123 -8.15 -64.72 -20.68
N GLU A 124 -9.32 -64.09 -20.76
CA GLU A 124 -9.57 -62.70 -20.54
C GLU A 124 -10.56 -62.45 -19.39
N ASN A 125 -10.48 -61.28 -18.78
CA ASN A 125 -11.47 -60.83 -17.80
C ASN A 125 -12.81 -60.57 -18.48
N ALA A 126 -13.87 -61.16 -17.94
CA ALA A 126 -15.19 -60.99 -18.49
C ALA A 126 -16.24 -60.58 -17.45
N ARG A 127 -17.24 -59.84 -17.91
CA ARG A 127 -18.46 -59.56 -17.17
C ARG A 127 -19.58 -60.39 -17.74
N MET A 128 -20.33 -61.07 -16.86
CA MET A 128 -21.38 -62.01 -17.22
C MET A 128 -22.69 -61.58 -16.58
N LEU A 129 -23.78 -61.83 -17.31
CA LEU A 129 -25.15 -61.71 -16.82
C LEU A 129 -25.76 -63.11 -16.83
N ALA A 130 -26.13 -63.60 -15.64
CA ALA A 130 -26.84 -64.83 -15.44
C ALA A 130 -28.30 -64.61 -15.15
N LEU A 131 -29.21 -65.27 -15.85
CA LEU A 131 -30.66 -65.11 -15.69
C LEU A 131 -31.40 -66.45 -15.82
N PRO A 132 -32.54 -66.61 -15.12
CA PRO A 132 -33.34 -67.80 -15.24
C PRO A 132 -34.14 -67.76 -16.55
N VAL A 133 -34.08 -68.89 -17.35
CA VAL A 133 -34.84 -69.05 -18.58
C VAL A 133 -35.63 -70.38 -18.53
N LYS A 134 -36.83 -70.39 -19.09
CA LYS A 134 -37.68 -71.63 -19.26
C LYS A 134 -37.63 -72.06 -20.70
N ARG A 135 -37.35 -73.39 -20.90
CA ARG A 135 -37.47 -74.07 -22.20
C ARG A 135 -38.42 -75.25 -22.02
N GLY A 136 -39.64 -75.05 -22.55
CA GLY A 136 -40.74 -76.00 -22.26
C GLY A 136 -41.09 -75.99 -20.76
N GLN A 137 -41.15 -77.19 -20.14
CA GLN A 137 -41.42 -77.35 -18.71
C GLN A 137 -40.16 -77.28 -17.81
N ARG A 138 -38.95 -77.19 -18.42
CA ARG A 138 -37.69 -77.22 -17.67
C ARG A 138 -37.12 -75.87 -17.44
N ARG A 139 -36.49 -75.67 -16.25
CA ARG A 139 -35.81 -74.41 -15.88
C ARG A 139 -34.30 -74.55 -16.19
N PHE A 140 -33.73 -73.54 -16.78
CA PHE A 140 -32.32 -73.37 -17.08
C PHE A 140 -31.80 -72.03 -16.60
N VAL A 141 -30.48 -71.91 -16.49
CA VAL A 141 -29.83 -70.64 -16.26
C VAL A 141 -29.05 -70.29 -17.54
N LEU A 142 -29.41 -69.16 -18.14
CA LEU A 142 -28.68 -68.61 -19.27
C LEU A 142 -27.62 -67.65 -18.72
N VAL A 143 -26.36 -67.85 -19.15
CA VAL A 143 -25.24 -66.99 -18.88
C VAL A 143 -24.83 -66.38 -20.20
N VAL A 144 -24.79 -64.98 -20.22
CA VAL A 144 -24.27 -64.25 -21.37
C VAL A 144 -23.11 -63.37 -20.83
N GLY A 145 -21.96 -63.40 -21.47
CA GLY A 145 -20.79 -62.71 -21.09
C GLY A 145 -20.10 -61.94 -22.21
N THR A 146 -19.32 -61.00 -21.89
CA THR A 146 -18.42 -60.27 -22.80
C THR A 146 -17.11 -59.95 -22.12
N THR A 147 -16.03 -59.88 -22.92
CA THR A 147 -14.70 -59.53 -22.38
C THR A 147 -14.64 -58.04 -21.99
N LYS A 148 -13.72 -57.72 -21.08
CA LYS A 148 -13.46 -56.33 -20.62
C LYS A 148 -12.24 -55.74 -21.35
N GLU A 149 -11.64 -56.39 -22.34
CA GLU A 149 -10.37 -55.97 -22.93
C GLU A 149 -10.46 -54.61 -23.59
N ASN A 150 -11.45 -54.36 -24.45
CA ASN A 150 -11.72 -53.06 -25.07
C ASN A 150 -11.90 -51.92 -24.08
N ASN A 151 -12.58 -52.20 -22.95
CA ASN A 151 -12.77 -51.20 -21.86
C ASN A 151 -11.45 -50.93 -21.13
N ALA A 152 -10.62 -51.95 -20.90
CA ALA A 152 -9.32 -51.81 -20.29
C ALA A 152 -8.36 -51.02 -21.19
N GLU A 153 -8.34 -51.28 -22.50
CA GLU A 153 -7.56 -50.49 -23.46
C GLU A 153 -7.98 -49.02 -23.52
N THR A 154 -9.29 -48.75 -23.51
CA THR A 154 -9.82 -47.40 -23.51
C THR A 154 -9.38 -46.65 -22.25
N LEU A 155 -9.51 -47.27 -21.07
CA LEU A 155 -9.08 -46.68 -19.82
C LEU A 155 -7.56 -46.45 -19.77
N GLN A 156 -6.78 -47.40 -20.31
CA GLN A 156 -5.31 -47.26 -20.41
C GLN A 156 -4.92 -46.10 -21.35
N SER A 157 -5.63 -45.93 -22.47
CA SER A 157 -5.42 -44.80 -23.40
C SER A 157 -5.72 -43.46 -22.75
N VAL A 158 -6.80 -43.36 -21.99
CA VAL A 158 -7.13 -42.14 -21.20
C VAL A 158 -6.03 -41.87 -20.18
N LEU A 159 -5.59 -42.88 -19.43
CA LEU A 159 -4.51 -42.73 -18.44
C LEU A 159 -3.21 -42.29 -19.12
N ASN A 160 -2.81 -42.86 -20.21
CA ASN A 160 -1.61 -42.51 -20.99
C ASN A 160 -1.71 -41.06 -21.50
N ALA A 161 -2.87 -40.64 -21.98
CA ALA A 161 -3.10 -39.25 -22.41
C ALA A 161 -2.87 -38.24 -21.26
N PHE A 162 -3.34 -38.55 -20.05
CA PHE A 162 -3.10 -37.71 -18.88
C PHE A 162 -1.67 -37.77 -18.37
N LEU A 163 -1.01 -38.94 -18.42
CA LEU A 163 0.38 -39.11 -17.99
C LEU A 163 1.38 -38.37 -18.89
N ILE A 164 1.07 -38.22 -20.17
CA ILE A 164 1.92 -37.46 -21.10
C ILE A 164 1.47 -36.01 -21.23
N GLY A 165 0.18 -35.78 -21.45
CA GLY A 165 -0.38 -34.45 -21.67
C GLY A 165 -0.37 -33.58 -20.41
N GLY A 166 -0.60 -34.18 -19.24
CA GLY A 166 -0.60 -33.47 -17.97
C GLY A 166 0.73 -32.78 -17.65
N PRO A 167 1.86 -33.52 -17.60
CA PRO A 167 3.17 -32.90 -17.39
C PRO A 167 3.56 -31.88 -18.46
N LEU A 168 3.25 -32.15 -19.73
CA LEU A 168 3.52 -31.19 -20.81
C LEU A 168 2.74 -29.89 -20.62
N ALA A 169 1.45 -29.97 -20.32
CA ALA A 169 0.61 -28.81 -20.03
C ALA A 169 1.12 -28.06 -18.81
N LEU A 170 1.55 -28.75 -17.73
CA LEU A 170 2.11 -28.17 -16.54
C LEU A 170 3.39 -27.40 -16.82
N VAL A 171 4.30 -27.94 -17.60
CA VAL A 171 5.56 -27.28 -17.99
C VAL A 171 5.26 -26.03 -18.81
N LEU A 172 4.40 -26.12 -19.83
CA LEU A 172 4.03 -24.98 -20.67
C LEU A 172 3.36 -23.87 -19.86
N ALA A 173 2.40 -24.22 -19.01
CA ALA A 173 1.71 -23.25 -18.12
C ALA A 173 2.68 -22.60 -17.12
N SER A 174 3.61 -23.38 -16.56
CA SER A 174 4.63 -22.87 -15.63
C SER A 174 5.61 -21.93 -16.32
N LEU A 175 6.02 -22.23 -17.54
CA LEU A 175 6.88 -21.36 -18.35
C LEU A 175 6.16 -20.04 -18.70
N ALA A 176 4.92 -20.12 -19.15
CA ALA A 176 4.11 -18.94 -19.43
C ALA A 176 3.93 -18.09 -18.18
N GLY A 177 3.60 -18.69 -17.03
CA GLY A 177 3.49 -18.02 -15.75
C GLY A 177 4.78 -17.33 -15.32
N TYR A 178 5.94 -17.96 -15.53
CA TYR A 178 7.25 -17.37 -15.23
C TYR A 178 7.55 -16.14 -16.09
N VAL A 179 7.25 -16.20 -17.38
CA VAL A 179 7.44 -15.08 -18.32
C VAL A 179 6.51 -13.91 -17.96
N LEU A 180 5.24 -14.19 -17.71
CA LEU A 180 4.24 -13.18 -17.33
C LEU A 180 4.58 -12.52 -16.00
N ALA A 181 4.94 -13.30 -14.97
CA ALA A 181 5.40 -12.77 -13.69
C ALA A 181 6.65 -11.90 -13.86
N GLY A 182 7.58 -12.32 -14.75
CA GLY A 182 8.76 -11.53 -15.09
C GLY A 182 8.43 -10.18 -15.73
N ALA A 183 7.49 -10.15 -16.64
CA ALA A 183 7.03 -8.93 -17.32
C ALA A 183 6.32 -7.97 -16.33
N ALA A 184 5.43 -8.50 -15.50
CA ALA A 184 4.68 -7.72 -14.50
C ALA A 184 5.58 -7.11 -13.42
N LEU A 185 6.67 -7.76 -13.04
CA LEU A 185 7.60 -7.28 -12.01
C LEU A 185 8.74 -6.40 -12.55
N ARG A 186 8.91 -6.28 -13.88
CA ARG A 186 9.95 -5.43 -14.48
C ARG A 186 9.87 -3.96 -14.04
N PRO A 187 8.71 -3.30 -14.04
CA PRO A 187 8.61 -1.90 -13.61
C PRO A 187 9.05 -1.69 -12.16
N ILE A 188 8.66 -2.59 -11.27
CA ILE A 188 9.04 -2.54 -9.83
C ILE A 188 10.55 -2.64 -9.68
N GLU A 189 11.20 -3.55 -10.42
CA GLU A 189 12.66 -3.69 -10.38
C GLU A 189 13.37 -2.46 -10.97
N ALA A 190 12.79 -1.82 -11.99
CA ALA A 190 13.32 -0.57 -12.54
C ALA A 190 13.22 0.58 -11.51
N MET A 191 12.06 0.73 -10.84
CA MET A 191 11.89 1.71 -9.76
C MET A 191 12.85 1.44 -8.60
N ARG A 192 13.00 0.18 -8.18
CA ARG A 192 13.93 -0.21 -7.11
C ARG A 192 15.37 0.18 -7.41
N ARG A 193 15.83 -0.08 -8.65
CA ARG A 193 17.19 0.28 -9.08
C ARG A 193 17.37 1.79 -9.07
N ARG A 194 16.42 2.52 -9.68
CA ARG A 194 16.50 3.98 -9.72
C ARG A 194 16.45 4.59 -8.32
N ALA A 195 15.60 4.07 -7.43
CA ALA A 195 15.54 4.51 -6.03
C ALA A 195 16.85 4.26 -5.26
N ALA A 196 17.58 3.19 -5.58
CA ALA A 196 18.88 2.91 -4.98
C ALA A 196 20.00 3.87 -5.44
N ASP A 197 19.85 4.47 -6.61
CA ASP A 197 20.81 5.42 -7.18
C ASP A 197 20.51 6.88 -6.75
N ILE A 198 19.31 7.15 -6.22
CA ILE A 198 18.95 8.48 -5.74
C ILE A 198 19.71 8.79 -4.45
N SER A 199 20.36 9.93 -4.42
CA SER A 199 21.10 10.49 -3.30
C SER A 199 20.64 11.92 -3.00
N ALA A 200 21.11 12.51 -1.91
CA ALA A 200 20.81 13.91 -1.56
C ALA A 200 21.29 14.93 -2.62
N SER A 201 22.16 14.53 -3.53
CA SER A 201 22.61 15.38 -4.66
C SER A 201 21.83 15.15 -5.96
N SER A 202 20.95 14.15 -6.01
CA SER A 202 20.20 13.77 -7.22
C SER A 202 18.69 13.56 -6.93
N LEU A 203 18.14 14.31 -5.98
CA LEU A 203 16.71 14.22 -5.60
C LEU A 203 15.74 14.70 -6.70
N ASP A 204 16.24 15.42 -7.71
CA ASP A 204 15.44 15.81 -8.88
C ASP A 204 15.15 14.65 -9.83
N ASP A 205 15.89 13.57 -9.71
CA ASP A 205 15.65 12.34 -10.45
C ASP A 205 14.32 11.72 -10.05
N ARG A 206 13.57 11.23 -11.04
CA ARG A 206 12.27 10.60 -10.83
C ARG A 206 12.32 9.11 -11.10
N LEU A 207 11.52 8.37 -10.34
CA LEU A 207 11.30 6.94 -10.59
C LEU A 207 10.51 6.77 -11.88
N PRO A 208 10.86 5.79 -12.73
CA PRO A 208 10.12 5.50 -13.94
C PRO A 208 8.74 4.93 -13.58
N VAL A 209 7.69 5.66 -13.92
CA VAL A 209 6.29 5.22 -13.71
C VAL A 209 5.80 4.58 -15.00
N PRO A 210 5.27 3.32 -14.96
CA PRO A 210 4.67 2.71 -16.13
C PRO A 210 3.40 3.45 -16.55
N SER A 211 3.10 3.44 -17.85
CA SER A 211 1.89 4.07 -18.40
C SER A 211 0.59 3.30 -18.12
N THR A 212 0.68 2.16 -17.43
CA THR A 212 -0.46 1.36 -16.98
C THR A 212 -1.14 2.06 -15.80
N GLN A 213 -2.48 2.15 -15.82
CA GLN A 213 -3.24 2.74 -14.70
C GLN A 213 -3.54 1.70 -13.62
N ASP A 214 -2.50 1.02 -13.13
CA ASP A 214 -2.58 -0.05 -12.14
C ASP A 214 -1.99 0.37 -10.77
N GLU A 215 -1.93 -0.56 -9.83
CA GLU A 215 -1.39 -0.36 -8.49
C GLU A 215 0.09 -0.01 -8.52
N VAL A 216 0.83 -0.44 -9.54
CA VAL A 216 2.26 -0.19 -9.68
C VAL A 216 2.52 1.24 -10.13
N SER A 217 1.70 1.78 -11.05
CA SER A 217 1.80 3.18 -11.47
C SER A 217 1.46 4.12 -10.31
N ARG A 218 0.38 3.85 -9.55
CA ARG A 218 0.01 4.63 -8.36
C ARG A 218 1.09 4.63 -7.30
N LEU A 219 1.75 3.49 -7.07
CA LEU A 219 2.89 3.41 -6.16
C LEU A 219 4.04 4.30 -6.63
N GLY A 220 4.37 4.26 -7.93
CA GLY A 220 5.42 5.08 -8.52
C GLY A 220 5.14 6.58 -8.40
N GLU A 221 3.90 7.00 -8.64
CA GLU A 221 3.44 8.39 -8.46
C GLU A 221 3.58 8.84 -7.00
N THR A 222 3.07 8.06 -6.05
CA THR A 222 3.18 8.37 -4.61
C THR A 222 4.63 8.50 -4.15
N LEU A 223 5.51 7.60 -4.63
CA LEU A 223 6.94 7.69 -4.33
C LEU A 223 7.59 8.94 -4.94
N ASN A 224 7.21 9.33 -6.16
CA ASN A 224 7.69 10.56 -6.79
C ASN A 224 7.19 11.82 -6.05
N GLU A 225 5.95 11.85 -5.56
CA GLU A 225 5.45 12.92 -4.70
C GLU A 225 6.23 13.02 -3.39
N MET A 226 6.55 11.86 -2.78
CA MET A 226 7.39 11.83 -1.56
C MET A 226 8.80 12.38 -1.85
N LEU A 227 9.41 11.99 -2.96
CA LEU A 227 10.72 12.53 -3.38
C LEU A 227 10.67 14.05 -3.59
N THR A 228 9.60 14.57 -4.19
CA THR A 228 9.40 16.02 -4.35
C THR A 228 9.37 16.72 -3.00
N ARG A 229 8.58 16.22 -2.04
CA ARG A 229 8.51 16.80 -0.69
C ARG A 229 9.86 16.78 0.03
N ILE A 230 10.65 15.72 -0.13
CA ILE A 230 12.00 15.62 0.45
C ILE A 230 12.94 16.61 -0.23
N ALA A 231 12.90 16.73 -1.56
CA ALA A 231 13.72 17.67 -2.31
C ALA A 231 13.42 19.13 -1.90
N ASP A 232 12.15 19.50 -1.83
CA ASP A 232 11.71 20.83 -1.39
C ASP A 232 12.10 21.14 0.07
N GLY A 233 12.05 20.11 0.94
CA GLY A 233 12.49 20.26 2.33
C GLY A 233 13.99 20.51 2.42
N LEU A 234 14.79 19.72 1.72
CA LEU A 234 16.25 19.84 1.71
C LEU A 234 16.72 21.16 1.08
N GLU A 235 16.04 21.62 0.04
CA GLU A 235 16.34 22.92 -0.60
C GLU A 235 16.03 24.09 0.35
N ARG A 236 14.93 24.01 1.13
CA ARG A 236 14.63 25.00 2.19
C ARG A 236 15.69 24.99 3.27
N GLU A 237 16.11 23.81 3.74
CA GLU A 237 17.16 23.68 4.75
C GLU A 237 18.50 24.26 4.25
N ARG A 238 18.90 23.97 3.01
CA ARG A 238 20.12 24.52 2.39
C ARG A 238 20.08 26.05 2.32
N ARG A 239 18.95 26.63 1.87
CA ARG A 239 18.78 28.07 1.83
C ARG A 239 18.85 28.67 3.22
N PHE A 240 18.15 28.11 4.20
CA PHE A 240 18.19 28.55 5.58
C PHE A 240 19.63 28.58 6.14
N VAL A 241 20.41 27.52 5.96
CA VAL A 241 21.81 27.46 6.40
C VAL A 241 22.69 28.49 5.70
N ALA A 242 22.49 28.69 4.39
CA ALA A 242 23.24 29.69 3.62
C ALA A 242 22.94 31.10 4.10
N ASP A 243 21.66 31.44 4.26
CA ASP A 243 21.20 32.77 4.70
C ASP A 243 21.62 33.05 6.14
N ALA A 244 21.47 32.10 7.06
CA ALA A 244 21.94 32.19 8.44
C ALA A 244 23.46 32.45 8.49
N SER A 245 24.25 31.76 7.64
CA SER A 245 25.71 31.96 7.55
C SER A 245 26.06 33.36 7.07
N HIS A 246 25.30 33.92 6.14
CA HIS A 246 25.50 35.29 5.67
C HIS A 246 25.15 36.33 6.75
N GLU A 247 24.00 36.15 7.43
CA GLU A 247 23.56 37.11 8.47
C GLU A 247 24.44 37.10 9.73
N LEU A 248 25.09 35.96 10.05
CA LEU A 248 26.07 35.90 11.13
C LEU A 248 27.44 36.45 10.73
N ARG A 249 27.86 36.26 9.47
CA ARG A 249 29.21 36.69 9.03
C ARG A 249 29.37 38.19 9.01
N THR A 250 28.37 38.94 8.60
CA THR A 250 28.40 40.38 8.46
C THR A 250 28.68 41.11 9.80
N PRO A 251 27.87 40.91 10.87
CA PRO A 251 28.13 41.56 12.15
C PRO A 251 29.43 41.06 12.79
N LEU A 252 29.79 39.79 12.61
CA LEU A 252 31.06 39.26 13.14
C LEU A 252 32.28 39.91 12.48
N ALA A 253 32.22 40.18 11.14
CA ALA A 253 33.28 40.91 10.46
C ALA A 253 33.39 42.37 10.89
N LEU A 254 32.27 43.05 11.12
CA LEU A 254 32.23 44.41 11.67
C LEU A 254 32.81 44.45 13.07
N LEU A 255 32.33 43.61 13.98
CA LEU A 255 32.85 43.48 15.33
C LEU A 255 34.37 43.25 15.36
N LYS A 256 34.86 42.31 14.50
CA LYS A 256 36.27 42.05 14.38
C LYS A 256 37.04 43.27 13.91
N THR A 257 36.52 44.00 12.92
CA THR A 257 37.16 45.21 12.39
C THR A 257 37.22 46.33 13.45
N GLU A 258 36.15 46.56 14.20
CA GLU A 258 36.11 47.54 15.30
C GLU A 258 37.09 47.23 16.40
N LEU A 259 37.17 45.96 16.82
CA LEU A 259 38.14 45.51 17.84
C LEU A 259 39.57 45.64 17.32
N GLU A 260 39.87 45.30 16.07
CA GLU A 260 41.22 45.48 15.48
C GLU A 260 41.62 46.99 15.40
N LEU A 261 40.64 47.86 15.02
CA LEU A 261 40.87 49.29 15.01
C LEU A 261 41.08 49.86 16.41
N ALA A 262 40.34 49.35 17.43
CA ALA A 262 40.53 49.73 18.82
C ALA A 262 41.90 49.38 19.34
N LEU A 263 42.48 48.27 18.90
CA LEU A 263 43.82 47.79 19.29
C LEU A 263 44.98 48.50 18.57
N ARG A 264 44.76 49.01 17.33
CA ARG A 264 45.85 49.59 16.52
C ARG A 264 46.14 51.05 16.72
N ARG A 265 45.23 51.86 17.30
CA ARG A 265 45.43 53.30 17.53
C ARG A 265 45.53 53.62 19.02
N ALA A 266 46.44 54.54 19.36
CA ALA A 266 46.43 55.16 20.69
C ALA A 266 45.13 55.98 20.84
N ARG A 267 44.23 55.53 21.72
CA ARG A 267 42.91 56.13 21.95
C ARG A 267 42.84 56.74 23.38
N SER A 268 42.00 57.74 23.55
CA SER A 268 41.65 58.18 24.90
C SER A 268 40.87 57.04 25.62
N ARG A 269 40.78 57.18 26.93
CA ARG A 269 40.01 56.23 27.76
C ARG A 269 38.52 56.18 27.30
N GLU A 270 37.97 57.36 27.02
CA GLU A 270 36.61 57.54 26.56
C GLU A 270 36.34 56.89 25.22
N GLU A 271 37.27 56.97 24.26
CA GLU A 271 37.19 56.30 22.95
C GLU A 271 37.29 54.77 23.09
N LEU A 272 38.08 54.30 24.05
CA LEU A 272 38.18 52.84 24.30
C LEU A 272 36.91 52.32 24.97
N GLU A 273 36.36 53.07 25.94
CA GLU A 273 35.08 52.70 26.57
C GLU A 273 33.93 52.72 25.58
N ALA A 274 33.90 53.64 24.62
CA ALA A 274 32.91 53.66 23.55
C ALA A 274 33.03 52.45 22.61
N ALA A 275 34.26 52.08 22.21
CA ALA A 275 34.50 50.90 21.38
C ALA A 275 34.11 49.59 22.08
N ILE A 276 34.38 49.49 23.40
CA ILE A 276 33.96 48.32 24.19
C ILE A 276 32.44 48.24 24.27
N ARG A 277 31.74 49.38 24.48
CA ARG A 277 30.27 49.42 24.50
C ARG A 277 29.66 49.02 23.15
N ALA A 278 30.22 49.50 22.03
CA ALA A 278 29.79 49.08 20.68
C ALA A 278 30.00 47.58 20.47
N ALA A 279 31.18 47.05 20.83
CA ALA A 279 31.45 45.64 20.75
C ALA A 279 30.51 44.75 21.61
N ALA A 280 30.14 45.26 22.80
CA ALA A 280 29.16 44.57 23.64
C ALA A 280 27.75 44.57 23.02
N GLN A 281 27.33 45.69 22.43
CA GLN A 281 26.06 45.78 21.70
C GLN A 281 26.01 44.82 20.47
N ASP A 282 27.09 44.76 19.70
CA ASP A 282 27.18 43.80 18.57
C ASP A 282 27.16 42.35 19.04
N THR A 283 27.76 42.05 20.18
CA THR A 283 27.72 40.71 20.77
C THR A 283 26.31 40.30 21.19
N GLU A 284 25.58 41.26 21.83
CA GLU A 284 24.16 41.04 22.20
C GLU A 284 23.27 40.86 20.97
N ARG A 285 23.52 41.62 19.89
CA ARG A 285 22.84 41.46 18.61
C ARG A 285 23.10 40.07 18.01
N LEU A 286 24.33 39.62 18.00
CA LEU A 286 24.71 38.25 17.52
C LEU A 286 24.04 37.17 18.36
N SER A 287 23.98 37.34 19.70
CA SER A 287 23.30 36.39 20.57
C SER A 287 21.82 36.29 20.24
N ARG A 288 21.14 37.42 20.04
CA ARG A 288 19.73 37.42 19.61
C ARG A 288 19.51 36.69 18.27
N ILE A 289 20.34 36.97 17.25
CA ILE A 289 20.24 36.29 15.96
C ILE A 289 20.42 34.79 16.16
N ALA A 290 21.35 34.35 17.01
CA ALA A 290 21.57 32.90 17.26
C ALA A 290 20.37 32.25 17.95
N ASP A 291 19.76 32.94 18.95
CA ASP A 291 18.56 32.47 19.66
C ASP A 291 17.35 32.38 18.70
N ASP A 292 17.20 33.37 17.81
CA ASP A 292 16.18 33.44 16.80
C ASP A 292 16.30 32.27 15.79
N LEU A 293 17.52 31.98 15.33
CA LEU A 293 17.80 30.83 14.45
C LEU A 293 17.50 29.50 15.14
N LEU A 294 17.85 29.38 16.43
CA LEU A 294 17.54 28.20 17.23
C LEU A 294 16.03 27.98 17.39
N LEU A 295 15.27 29.07 17.61
CA LEU A 295 13.81 29.02 17.70
C LEU A 295 13.19 28.55 16.40
N LEU A 296 13.61 29.09 15.25
CA LEU A 296 13.16 28.67 13.92
C LEU A 296 13.49 27.21 13.64
N ALA A 297 14.72 26.77 13.92
CA ALA A 297 15.13 25.38 13.73
C ALA A 297 14.34 24.40 14.61
N ARG A 298 13.98 24.76 15.84
CA ARG A 298 13.12 23.95 16.71
C ARG A 298 11.68 23.89 16.21
N ALA A 299 11.18 24.98 15.67
CA ALA A 299 9.83 25.07 15.12
C ALA A 299 9.64 24.18 13.89
N GLU A 300 10.62 24.13 12.99
CA GLU A 300 10.60 23.21 11.83
C GLU A 300 10.52 21.74 12.25
N GLN A 301 11.06 21.40 13.43
CA GLN A 301 10.96 20.07 14.01
C GLN A 301 9.67 19.83 14.82
N GLY A 302 8.76 20.82 14.89
CA GLY A 302 7.55 20.76 15.73
C GLY A 302 7.84 20.70 17.24
N ARG A 303 9.00 21.21 17.69
CA ARG A 303 9.53 21.03 19.04
C ARG A 303 9.73 22.34 19.82
N VAL A 304 8.94 23.38 19.58
CA VAL A 304 9.00 24.58 20.43
C VAL A 304 8.40 24.24 21.79
N PRO A 305 9.20 24.17 22.87
CA PRO A 305 8.66 23.89 24.20
C PRO A 305 7.95 25.12 24.70
N LEU A 306 6.64 25.04 24.93
CA LEU A 306 5.84 26.13 25.49
C LEU A 306 5.60 25.91 26.99
N ARG A 307 5.78 26.96 27.77
CA ARG A 307 5.33 27.06 29.17
C ARG A 307 4.04 27.87 29.21
N ARG A 308 2.95 27.24 28.84
CA ARG A 308 1.64 27.90 28.79
C ARG A 308 1.16 28.24 30.21
N GLU A 309 0.80 29.49 30.43
CA GLU A 309 0.17 30.02 31.66
C GLU A 309 -0.96 30.98 31.27
N PRO A 310 -1.92 31.25 32.17
CA PRO A 310 -2.88 32.32 31.94
C PRO A 310 -2.15 33.68 31.95
N VAL A 311 -2.19 34.38 30.82
CA VAL A 311 -1.49 35.63 30.58
C VAL A 311 -2.55 36.74 30.37
N ASP A 312 -2.52 37.79 31.16
CA ASP A 312 -3.28 39.01 30.90
C ASP A 312 -2.59 39.76 29.75
N VAL A 313 -3.35 39.98 28.68
CA VAL A 313 -2.84 40.63 27.47
C VAL A 313 -2.45 42.08 27.73
N ALA A 314 -3.20 42.79 28.56
CA ALA A 314 -2.91 44.18 28.90
C ALA A 314 -1.54 44.33 29.60
N ASP A 315 -1.23 43.40 30.50
CA ASP A 315 0.07 43.40 31.21
C ASP A 315 1.24 43.20 30.25
N VAL A 316 1.08 42.35 29.24
CA VAL A 316 2.12 42.11 28.24
C VAL A 316 2.31 43.30 27.32
N LEU A 317 1.22 43.89 26.82
CA LEU A 317 1.30 45.07 25.95
C LEU A 317 1.98 46.25 26.70
N GLU A 318 1.63 46.48 27.96
CA GLU A 318 2.25 47.56 28.78
C GLU A 318 3.73 47.25 29.04
N ALA A 319 4.10 46.03 29.40
CA ALA A 319 5.49 45.63 29.61
C ALA A 319 6.36 45.85 28.36
N VAL A 320 5.84 45.52 27.18
CA VAL A 320 6.51 45.79 25.90
C VAL A 320 6.61 47.31 25.65
N ALA A 321 5.51 48.05 25.80
CA ALA A 321 5.52 49.48 25.56
C ALA A 321 6.52 50.20 26.45
N GLU A 322 6.56 49.88 27.76
CA GLU A 322 7.53 50.43 28.73
C GLU A 322 8.99 50.21 28.26
N ARG A 323 9.29 49.07 27.69
CA ARG A 323 10.61 48.73 27.20
C ARG A 323 11.07 49.59 26.03
N PHE A 324 10.13 50.04 25.18
CA PHE A 324 10.42 50.89 24.03
C PHE A 324 10.22 52.39 24.25
N ARG A 325 9.61 52.85 25.35
CA ARG A 325 9.43 54.29 25.67
C ARG A 325 10.74 55.08 25.61
N PRO A 326 11.87 54.62 26.21
CA PRO A 326 13.10 55.39 26.16
C PRO A 326 13.63 55.59 24.72
N ARG A 327 13.47 54.56 23.87
CA ARG A 327 13.84 54.66 22.47
C ARG A 327 12.91 55.62 21.70
N ALA A 328 11.61 55.51 21.96
CA ALA A 328 10.62 56.40 21.35
C ALA A 328 10.92 57.87 21.65
N GLU A 329 11.25 58.20 22.90
CA GLU A 329 11.63 59.58 23.33
C GLU A 329 12.89 60.06 22.60
N LEU A 330 13.92 59.19 22.46
CA LEU A 330 15.16 59.52 21.74
C LEU A 330 14.93 59.77 20.25
N GLU A 331 14.01 59.01 19.64
CA GLU A 331 13.66 59.16 18.21
C GLU A 331 12.54 60.19 17.95
N GLY A 332 12.04 60.88 19.00
CA GLY A 332 10.93 61.84 18.88
C GLY A 332 9.61 61.20 18.44
N ARG A 333 9.41 59.96 18.80
CA ARG A 333 8.21 59.15 18.53
C ARG A 333 7.44 58.89 19.84
N SER A 334 6.29 58.24 19.73
CA SER A 334 5.51 57.81 20.91
C SER A 334 5.09 56.35 20.76
N VAL A 335 4.96 55.69 21.91
CA VAL A 335 4.37 54.34 22.01
C VAL A 335 3.13 54.47 22.89
N SER A 336 1.98 54.03 22.36
CA SER A 336 0.71 54.05 23.11
C SER A 336 0.15 52.61 23.20
N VAL A 337 -0.59 52.37 24.28
CA VAL A 337 -1.25 51.08 24.54
C VAL A 337 -2.75 51.31 24.62
N ASP A 338 -3.51 50.56 23.82
CA ASP A 338 -4.97 50.47 23.91
C ASP A 338 -5.37 49.01 24.14
N PRO A 339 -5.40 48.55 25.37
CA PRO A 339 -5.63 47.13 25.66
C PRO A 339 -7.08 46.64 25.37
N GLY A 340 -8.02 47.60 25.15
CA GLY A 340 -9.43 47.26 24.94
C GLY A 340 -10.08 46.60 26.17
N ASP A 341 -10.95 45.65 25.91
CA ASP A 341 -11.56 44.84 26.97
C ASP A 341 -10.53 43.86 27.59
N PRO A 342 -10.65 43.52 28.89
CA PRO A 342 -9.77 42.54 29.52
C PRO A 342 -9.76 41.19 28.77
N LEU A 343 -8.56 40.72 28.36
CA LEU A 343 -8.35 39.50 27.63
C LEU A 343 -7.29 38.63 28.32
N VAL A 344 -7.61 37.35 28.56
CA VAL A 344 -6.67 36.40 29.10
C VAL A 344 -6.48 35.27 28.05
N VAL A 345 -5.22 34.97 27.75
CA VAL A 345 -4.82 33.94 26.81
C VAL A 345 -3.96 32.88 27.51
N SER A 346 -4.02 31.62 27.07
CA SER A 346 -3.11 30.57 27.53
C SER A 346 -1.85 30.61 26.67
N ALA A 347 -0.79 31.26 27.15
CA ALA A 347 0.42 31.48 26.36
C ALA A 347 1.70 31.35 27.19
N ASP A 348 2.82 31.18 26.52
CA ASP A 348 4.15 31.38 27.09
C ASP A 348 4.44 32.89 27.07
N ARG A 349 4.43 33.51 28.23
CA ARG A 349 4.58 34.94 28.37
C ARG A 349 5.85 35.48 27.73
N LEU A 350 6.98 34.78 27.91
CA LEU A 350 8.28 35.23 27.37
C LEU A 350 8.31 35.21 25.85
N LEU A 351 7.79 34.16 25.25
CA LEU A 351 7.70 34.07 23.80
C LEU A 351 6.70 35.07 23.21
N LEU A 352 5.58 35.33 23.91
CA LEU A 352 4.62 36.33 23.48
C LEU A 352 5.21 37.73 23.52
N GLU A 353 5.94 38.09 24.61
CA GLU A 353 6.70 39.33 24.71
C GLU A 353 7.74 39.44 23.60
N GLN A 354 8.50 38.37 23.30
CA GLN A 354 9.47 38.35 22.21
C GLN A 354 8.81 38.61 20.85
N ALA A 355 7.64 38.02 20.60
CA ALA A 355 6.92 38.27 19.36
C ALA A 355 6.48 39.74 19.22
N LEU A 356 5.94 40.33 20.29
CA LEU A 356 5.54 41.72 20.30
C LEU A 356 6.76 42.69 20.23
N ASP A 357 7.87 42.34 20.88
CA ASP A 357 9.13 43.08 20.77
C ASP A 357 9.59 43.14 19.31
N ASN A 358 9.54 42.01 18.59
CA ASN A 358 9.87 41.97 17.17
C ASN A 358 8.93 42.81 16.30
N LEU A 359 7.62 42.86 16.63
CA LEU A 359 6.66 43.70 15.91
C LEU A 359 6.93 45.20 16.17
N VAL A 360 7.18 45.58 17.41
CA VAL A 360 7.48 46.98 17.79
C VAL A 360 8.82 47.44 17.22
N ASP A 361 9.85 46.55 17.27
CA ASP A 361 11.17 46.86 16.68
C ASP A 361 11.05 47.07 15.15
N ASN A 362 10.24 46.23 14.47
CA ASN A 362 9.92 46.37 13.05
C ASN A 362 9.20 47.70 12.73
N ALA A 363 8.25 48.13 13.62
CA ALA A 363 7.57 49.43 13.51
C ALA A 363 8.51 50.61 13.70
N PHE A 364 9.54 50.47 14.54
CA PHE A 364 10.57 51.50 14.71
C PHE A 364 11.52 51.60 13.52
N HIS A 365 11.92 50.45 12.95
CA HIS A 365 12.87 50.41 11.83
C HIS A 365 12.26 50.78 10.48
N HIS A 366 11.04 50.40 10.22
CA HIS A 366 10.41 50.51 8.89
C HIS A 366 9.19 51.44 8.89
N GLY A 367 8.57 51.68 10.05
CA GLY A 367 7.44 52.55 10.22
C GLY A 367 7.85 53.99 10.55
N ALA A 368 6.86 54.84 10.79
CA ALA A 368 7.05 56.22 11.23
C ALA A 368 5.96 56.62 12.22
N GLY A 369 6.16 57.74 12.90
CA GLY A 369 5.19 58.33 13.80
C GLY A 369 4.94 57.50 15.07
N GLU A 370 3.72 57.54 15.56
CA GLU A 370 3.29 56.81 16.75
C GLU A 370 3.20 55.30 16.46
N VAL A 371 3.61 54.47 17.43
CA VAL A 371 3.40 53.02 17.44
C VAL A 371 2.32 52.71 18.45
N THR A 372 1.23 52.10 18.02
CA THR A 372 0.10 51.74 18.88
C THR A 372 0.04 50.21 19.05
N LEU A 373 0.09 49.77 20.30
CA LEU A 373 -0.16 48.37 20.66
C LEU A 373 -1.62 48.27 21.12
N SER A 374 -2.39 47.37 20.54
CA SER A 374 -3.79 47.18 20.92
C SER A 374 -4.18 45.74 20.97
N ALA A 375 -5.25 45.45 21.70
CA ALA A 375 -5.83 44.11 21.72
C ALA A 375 -7.34 44.18 21.56
N GLU A 376 -7.87 43.29 20.74
CA GLU A 376 -9.31 43.17 20.56
C GLU A 376 -9.78 41.71 20.58
N ARG A 377 -11.03 41.51 21.01
CA ARG A 377 -11.67 40.21 20.91
C ARG A 377 -12.37 40.09 19.56
N ARG A 378 -11.97 39.11 18.77
CA ARG A 378 -12.56 38.84 17.45
C ARG A 378 -12.82 37.35 17.23
N ASN A 379 -14.05 37.00 16.86
CA ASN A 379 -14.44 35.62 16.56
C ASN A 379 -14.04 34.57 17.63
N GLY A 380 -14.02 34.95 18.91
CA GLY A 380 -13.64 34.03 19.99
C GLY A 380 -12.15 33.91 20.24
N SER A 381 -11.34 34.74 19.60
CA SER A 381 -9.89 34.80 19.75
C SER A 381 -9.48 36.18 20.23
N ALA A 382 -8.27 36.33 20.77
CA ALA A 382 -7.60 37.59 21.03
C ALA A 382 -6.73 37.93 19.81
N GLU A 383 -6.89 39.17 19.27
CA GLU A 383 -6.00 39.71 18.25
C GLU A 383 -5.17 40.82 18.91
N LEU A 384 -3.84 40.69 18.88
CA LEU A 384 -2.87 41.61 19.42
C LEU A 384 -2.21 42.34 18.27
N HIS A 385 -2.46 43.61 18.12
CA HIS A 385 -2.04 44.45 17.02
C HIS A 385 -0.88 45.35 17.38
N VAL A 386 0.05 45.56 16.46
CA VAL A 386 1.05 46.60 16.46
C VAL A 386 0.90 47.41 15.17
N LEU A 387 0.48 48.66 15.32
CA LEU A 387 0.19 49.60 14.25
C LEU A 387 1.22 50.71 14.24
N ASP A 388 1.81 51.02 13.10
CA ASP A 388 2.63 52.22 12.83
C ASP A 388 1.94 53.17 11.85
N ARG A 389 2.54 54.37 11.65
CA ARG A 389 2.07 55.40 10.72
C ARG A 389 3.04 55.66 9.56
N GLY A 390 3.83 54.67 9.19
CA GLY A 390 4.77 54.75 8.07
C GLY A 390 4.13 54.56 6.70
N ASN A 391 4.95 54.09 5.75
CA ASN A 391 4.50 53.86 4.37
C ASN A 391 3.82 52.49 4.17
N GLY A 392 3.78 51.67 5.22
CA GLY A 392 3.31 50.29 5.12
C GLY A 392 4.22 49.36 4.28
N PHE A 393 3.74 48.18 3.97
CA PHE A 393 4.47 47.19 3.18
C PHE A 393 4.41 47.53 1.68
N PRO A 394 5.51 47.36 0.95
CA PRO A 394 5.51 47.52 -0.51
C PRO A 394 4.53 46.54 -1.20
N PRO A 395 4.01 46.92 -2.40
CA PRO A 395 3.16 46.01 -3.18
C PRO A 395 3.84 44.66 -3.42
N GLY A 396 3.12 43.57 -3.15
CA GLY A 396 3.60 42.19 -3.35
C GLY A 396 4.46 41.62 -2.21
N PHE A 397 4.99 42.46 -1.30
CA PHE A 397 5.83 41.99 -0.21
C PHE A 397 5.04 41.23 0.89
N LEU A 398 3.78 41.57 1.11
CA LEU A 398 2.93 40.95 2.13
C LEU A 398 2.86 39.42 2.02
N HIS A 399 2.94 38.87 0.81
CA HIS A 399 2.89 37.42 0.60
C HIS A 399 4.13 36.69 1.13
N HIS A 400 5.25 37.39 1.25
CA HIS A 400 6.54 36.85 1.66
C HIS A 400 7.05 37.47 2.96
N ALA A 401 6.27 38.35 3.58
CA ALA A 401 6.69 39.16 4.73
C ALA A 401 7.10 38.29 5.94
N PHE A 402 6.51 37.12 6.10
CA PHE A 402 6.78 36.16 7.16
C PHE A 402 7.79 35.08 6.81
N GLU A 403 8.32 35.08 5.58
CA GLU A 403 9.38 34.13 5.21
C GLU A 403 10.70 34.52 5.89
N PRO A 404 11.48 33.57 6.44
CA PRO A 404 12.78 33.88 7.02
C PRO A 404 13.67 34.62 6.03
N PHE A 405 14.42 35.64 6.53
CA PHE A 405 15.34 36.48 5.75
C PHE A 405 14.66 37.32 4.65
N SER A 406 13.34 37.43 4.65
CA SER A 406 12.60 38.28 3.73
C SER A 406 12.85 39.73 3.98
N ARG A 407 13.30 40.47 2.94
CA ARG A 407 13.58 41.94 3.01
C ARG A 407 12.97 42.66 1.82
N SER A 408 12.46 43.86 2.05
CA SER A 408 12.06 44.76 0.96
C SER A 408 13.30 45.29 0.23
N GLN A 409 13.31 45.30 -1.10
CA GLN A 409 14.41 45.82 -1.92
C GLN A 409 14.82 47.29 -1.62
N LYS A 410 14.02 48.04 -0.87
CA LYS A 410 14.27 49.45 -0.47
C LYS A 410 14.74 49.60 0.95
N ALA A 411 14.84 48.54 1.74
CA ALA A 411 15.29 48.61 3.11
C ALA A 411 16.82 48.77 3.15
N GLU A 412 17.31 49.84 3.78
CA GLU A 412 18.70 49.99 4.15
C GLU A 412 19.13 48.85 5.08
N ALA A 413 20.39 48.50 5.09
CA ALA A 413 21.01 47.24 5.53
C ALA A 413 20.83 46.80 7.01
N ASP A 414 19.86 47.29 7.77
CA ASP A 414 19.89 47.21 9.23
C ASP A 414 18.92 46.24 9.94
N GLY A 415 18.33 45.30 9.23
CA GLY A 415 17.48 44.25 9.82
C GLY A 415 17.90 42.83 9.38
N SER A 416 17.78 41.81 10.28
CA SER A 416 18.07 40.39 9.93
C SER A 416 17.04 39.73 9.01
N GLY A 417 15.87 40.33 8.82
CA GLY A 417 14.76 39.72 8.11
C GLY A 417 14.14 38.50 8.83
N LEU A 418 14.49 38.31 10.10
CA LEU A 418 13.97 37.17 10.91
C LEU A 418 12.77 37.55 11.78
N GLY A 419 12.59 38.85 12.11
CA GLY A 419 11.61 39.28 13.12
C GLY A 419 10.18 38.80 12.83
N LEU A 420 9.65 39.02 11.63
CA LEU A 420 8.29 38.56 11.27
C LEU A 420 8.17 37.02 11.17
N ALA A 421 9.22 36.33 10.73
CA ALA A 421 9.25 34.88 10.73
C ALA A 421 9.19 34.29 12.15
N ILE A 422 9.84 34.96 13.12
CA ILE A 422 9.76 34.60 14.54
C ILE A 422 8.36 34.83 15.08
N VAL A 423 7.74 35.94 14.73
CA VAL A 423 6.36 36.24 15.13
C VAL A 423 5.41 35.14 14.62
N GLN A 424 5.52 34.76 13.37
CA GLN A 424 4.73 33.66 12.79
C GLN A 424 4.99 32.34 13.50
N THR A 425 6.25 32.05 13.79
CA THR A 425 6.68 30.83 14.47
C THR A 425 6.11 30.75 15.89
N ILE A 426 6.18 31.85 16.66
CA ILE A 426 5.62 31.91 18.00
C ILE A 426 4.10 31.83 17.97
N ALA A 427 3.44 32.51 17.05
CA ALA A 427 2.00 32.41 16.87
C ALA A 427 1.57 30.97 16.55
N ALA A 428 2.23 30.31 15.60
CA ALA A 428 1.95 28.92 15.22
C ALA A 428 2.21 27.95 16.39
N ALA A 429 3.27 28.15 17.18
CA ALA A 429 3.53 27.33 18.37
C ALA A 429 2.39 27.45 19.39
N HIS A 430 1.74 28.60 19.48
CA HIS A 430 0.56 28.84 20.32
C HIS A 430 -0.76 28.41 19.63
N GLU A 431 -0.70 27.72 18.50
CA GLU A 431 -1.88 27.32 17.72
C GLU A 431 -2.67 28.48 17.14
N GLY A 432 -2.02 29.64 17.05
CA GLY A 432 -2.52 30.90 16.50
C GLY A 432 -2.01 31.19 15.10
N THR A 433 -2.19 32.43 14.67
CA THR A 433 -1.70 32.92 13.36
C THR A 433 -1.13 34.34 13.50
N ALA A 434 -0.14 34.67 12.67
CA ALA A 434 0.33 36.03 12.46
C ALA A 434 -0.14 36.53 11.10
N ARG A 435 -0.54 37.81 11.04
CA ARG A 435 -0.99 38.47 9.82
C ARG A 435 -0.48 39.90 9.74
N ALA A 436 -0.44 40.43 8.51
CA ALA A 436 -0.03 41.78 8.25
C ALA A 436 -0.91 42.40 7.16
N ALA A 437 -1.18 43.69 7.30
CA ALA A 437 -1.89 44.51 6.31
C ALA A 437 -1.34 45.92 6.28
N ASN A 438 -1.64 46.65 5.22
CA ASN A 438 -1.44 48.11 5.22
C ASN A 438 -2.69 48.76 5.81
N ALA A 439 -2.48 49.64 6.77
CA ALA A 439 -3.56 50.36 7.42
C ALA A 439 -4.22 51.40 6.49
N GLU A 440 -5.54 51.58 6.57
CA GLU A 440 -6.30 52.52 5.72
C GLU A 440 -5.81 53.97 5.76
N ARG A 441 -5.27 54.38 6.94
CA ARG A 441 -4.77 55.76 7.19
C ARG A 441 -3.25 55.88 6.96
N GLY A 442 -2.62 54.88 6.33
CA GLY A 442 -1.18 54.74 6.13
C GLY A 442 -0.53 54.02 7.33
N GLY A 443 0.60 53.38 7.04
CA GLY A 443 1.33 52.53 7.99
C GLY A 443 1.07 51.02 7.80
N ALA A 444 1.74 50.23 8.61
CA ALA A 444 1.54 48.77 8.66
C ALA A 444 0.78 48.42 9.95
N ASP A 445 -0.13 47.47 9.82
CA ASP A 445 -0.80 46.79 10.91
C ASP A 445 -0.39 45.33 10.89
N VAL A 446 0.30 44.86 11.94
CA VAL A 446 0.72 43.48 12.09
C VAL A 446 0.17 42.94 13.39
N TRP A 447 -0.48 41.76 13.31
CA TRP A 447 -1.14 41.23 14.50
C TRP A 447 -0.96 39.71 14.64
N ILE A 448 -1.10 39.27 15.90
CA ILE A 448 -1.10 37.84 16.29
C ILE A 448 -2.49 37.50 16.78
N THR A 449 -3.05 36.41 16.28
CA THR A 449 -4.34 35.85 16.74
C THR A 449 -4.09 34.67 17.64
N LEU A 450 -4.60 34.65 18.86
CA LEU A 450 -4.47 33.57 19.84
C LEU A 450 -5.85 33.14 20.34
N ALA A 451 -5.99 31.86 20.68
CA ALA A 451 -7.21 31.35 21.30
C ALA A 451 -7.36 31.95 22.71
N LEU A 452 -8.57 32.40 23.06
CA LEU A 452 -8.89 32.82 24.42
C LEU A 452 -8.89 31.64 25.37
N ASP A 453 -8.39 31.81 26.57
CA ASP A 453 -8.50 30.82 27.63
C ASP A 453 -9.98 30.69 28.04
N GLY A 454 -10.63 29.59 27.63
CA GLY A 454 -12.04 29.34 27.93
C GLY A 454 -12.34 29.12 29.43
N SER A 455 -11.32 29.03 30.27
CA SER A 455 -11.43 28.80 31.71
C SER A 455 -11.42 30.11 32.53
N ALA A 456 -10.94 31.22 31.97
CA ALA A 456 -10.84 32.50 32.66
C ALA A 456 -12.15 33.30 32.51
N ARG A 457 -13.14 33.08 33.39
CA ARG A 457 -14.13 34.11 33.71
C ARG A 457 -13.40 35.14 34.56
N VAL A 458 -13.21 36.34 34.00
CA VAL A 458 -12.76 37.50 34.77
C VAL A 458 -13.73 37.69 35.95
N PRO A 459 -13.25 37.89 37.21
CA PRO A 459 -14.06 38.07 38.38
C PRO A 459 -14.91 39.37 38.33
#